data_5027d9cad370ed53b431983c43715d9e
#
_entry.id   5027d9cad370ed53b431983c43715d9e
#
_cell.length_a   1.000
_cell.length_b   1.000
_cell.length_c   1.000
_cell.angle_alpha   90.00
_cell.angle_beta   90.00
_cell.angle_gamma   90.00
#
_symmetry.space_group_name_H-M   'P 1'
#
loop_
_entity.id
_entity.type
_entity.pdbx_description
1 polymer ?
#
loop_
_entity_poly.entity_id
_entity_poly.type
_entity_poly.pdbx_seq_one_letter_code
_entity_poly.pdbx_strand_id
1 'polypeptide(L)'
;MQLNKENTRIEMKGLVMVAMKQEKIGTRNGASTVHDVMSLAMDLTDVRSSVRGRGRYVPTGYVGYDQRVKGLALGKLSIIGSRAGEGHDVLSLDIARHAAAADVPSCFFCPDKSAIEIGRRIMSAEAGVPMETLFSGNDLDEGESVLCDAAYSLCERMPLYIKAGRSMDADCIAETCRGLKQTSGLKLVVVDGLPSIVDHVDDEPRVLEQFSKLARDRDVAVVLTDLATRGPLRKPGLGNLINGEAECRYADAILFVYRPEFKCACGGDANKAELMVLKHPWIQPCTFELRFQPEYSRFTNH
;
A
#
# COMPACT_ATOMS: atom_id res chain seq x y z
N MET A 1 -16.11 -25.70 -8.22
CA MET A 1 -16.65 -24.60 -9.05
C MET A 1 -18.05 -24.13 -8.64
N GLN A 2 -18.96 -24.99 -8.11
CA GLN A 2 -20.29 -24.60 -7.62
C GLN A 2 -20.27 -23.82 -6.28
N LEU A 3 -19.43 -24.19 -5.33
CA LEU A 3 -19.29 -23.51 -4.02
C LEU A 3 -18.88 -22.02 -4.13
N ASN A 4 -18.12 -21.66 -5.18
CA ASN A 4 -17.67 -20.28 -5.37
C ASN A 4 -18.80 -19.35 -5.89
N LYS A 5 -19.74 -19.89 -6.68
CA LYS A 5 -20.89 -19.14 -7.20
C LYS A 5 -21.95 -18.86 -6.14
N GLU A 6 -22.13 -19.78 -5.22
CA GLU A 6 -23.12 -19.65 -4.13
C GLU A 6 -22.64 -18.63 -3.08
N ASN A 7 -21.35 -18.65 -2.73
CA ASN A 7 -20.74 -17.64 -1.86
C ASN A 7 -20.81 -16.23 -2.46
N THR A 8 -20.48 -16.07 -3.75
CA THR A 8 -20.58 -14.77 -4.46
C THR A 8 -22.03 -14.27 -4.51
N ARG A 9 -23.02 -15.16 -4.60
CA ARG A 9 -24.45 -14.80 -4.62
C ARG A 9 -24.96 -14.37 -3.24
N ILE A 10 -24.45 -14.97 -2.17
CA ILE A 10 -24.73 -14.58 -0.77
C ILE A 10 -24.09 -13.23 -0.47
N GLU A 11 -22.83 -13.01 -0.92
CA GLU A 11 -22.12 -11.74 -0.81
C GLU A 11 -22.85 -10.58 -1.49
N MET A 12 -23.28 -10.78 -2.73
CA MET A 12 -24.05 -9.78 -3.48
C MET A 12 -25.38 -9.46 -2.82
N LYS A 13 -26.08 -10.45 -2.30
CA LYS A 13 -27.35 -10.21 -1.57
C LYS A 13 -27.13 -9.44 -0.27
N GLY A 14 -26.06 -9.75 0.48
CA GLY A 14 -25.68 -9.02 1.70
C GLY A 14 -25.35 -7.56 1.42
N LEU A 15 -24.51 -7.28 0.41
CA LEU A 15 -24.13 -5.94 -0.01
C LEU A 15 -25.31 -5.12 -0.55
N VAL A 16 -26.17 -5.73 -1.35
CA VAL A 16 -27.40 -5.09 -1.86
C VAL A 16 -28.34 -4.75 -0.72
N MET A 17 -28.50 -5.63 0.26
CA MET A 17 -29.34 -5.40 1.42
C MET A 17 -28.81 -4.26 2.31
N VAL A 18 -27.49 -4.16 2.47
CA VAL A 18 -26.84 -3.04 3.21
C VAL A 18 -26.97 -1.73 2.43
N ALA A 19 -26.78 -1.73 1.11
CA ALA A 19 -26.99 -0.55 0.27
C ALA A 19 -28.44 -0.05 0.31
N MET A 20 -29.41 -0.98 0.25
CA MET A 20 -30.84 -0.65 0.38
C MET A 20 -31.20 -0.12 1.78
N LYS A 21 -30.50 -0.58 2.84
CA LYS A 21 -30.68 -0.03 4.20
C LYS A 21 -30.02 1.35 4.34
N GLN A 22 -28.90 1.61 3.65
CA GLN A 22 -28.30 2.96 3.58
C GLN A 22 -29.25 3.99 2.95
N GLU A 23 -29.97 3.61 1.88
CA GLU A 23 -30.98 4.46 1.26
C GLU A 23 -32.23 4.66 2.14
N LYS A 24 -32.50 3.71 3.06
CA LYS A 24 -33.66 3.74 3.98
C LYS A 24 -33.37 4.38 5.34
N ILE A 25 -32.12 4.82 5.62
CA ILE A 25 -31.86 5.58 6.83
C ILE A 25 -32.63 6.88 6.73
N GLY A 26 -33.75 6.95 7.47
CA GLY A 26 -34.61 8.11 7.52
C GLY A 26 -33.84 9.33 8.01
N THR A 27 -33.48 10.21 7.10
CA THR A 27 -32.89 11.50 7.47
C THR A 27 -33.99 12.50 7.79
N ARG A 28 -34.02 12.99 9.02
CA ARG A 28 -34.77 14.23 9.33
C ARG A 28 -33.81 15.39 9.13
N ASN A 29 -34.09 16.25 8.18
CA ASN A 29 -33.28 17.43 7.84
C ASN A 29 -31.82 17.08 7.44
N GLY A 30 -31.56 15.92 6.76
CA GLY A 30 -30.25 15.53 6.33
C GLY A 30 -29.37 14.84 7.41
N ALA A 31 -29.93 14.60 8.61
CA ALA A 31 -29.24 13.91 9.70
C ALA A 31 -29.91 12.58 10.05
N SER A 32 -29.10 11.56 10.36
CA SER A 32 -29.54 10.25 10.84
C SER A 32 -29.46 10.17 12.35
N THR A 33 -30.30 9.35 12.98
CA THR A 33 -30.21 9.13 14.42
C THR A 33 -28.99 8.28 14.77
N VAL A 34 -28.47 8.41 15.98
CA VAL A 34 -27.36 7.55 16.48
C VAL A 34 -27.74 6.07 16.40
N HIS A 35 -29.00 5.73 16.71
CA HIS A 35 -29.50 4.35 16.61
C HIS A 35 -29.41 3.80 15.18
N ASP A 36 -29.82 4.59 14.17
CA ASP A 36 -29.79 4.17 12.77
C ASP A 36 -28.35 3.95 12.31
N VAL A 37 -27.43 4.85 12.69
CA VAL A 37 -26.00 4.73 12.37
C VAL A 37 -25.37 3.52 13.06
N MET A 38 -25.70 3.26 14.34
CA MET A 38 -25.21 2.09 15.05
C MET A 38 -25.76 0.79 14.49
N SER A 39 -27.06 0.74 14.15
CA SER A 39 -27.66 -0.44 13.51
C SER A 39 -26.97 -0.77 12.18
N LEU A 40 -26.73 0.26 11.34
CA LEU A 40 -25.99 0.08 10.11
C LEU A 40 -24.55 -0.39 10.35
N ALA A 41 -23.87 0.13 11.37
CA ALA A 41 -22.52 -0.29 11.73
C ALA A 41 -22.48 -1.76 12.17
N MET A 42 -23.47 -2.21 12.94
CA MET A 42 -23.59 -3.63 13.35
C MET A 42 -23.89 -4.53 12.16
N ASP A 43 -24.85 -4.17 11.30
CA ASP A 43 -25.15 -4.92 10.08
C ASP A 43 -23.89 -5.07 9.19
N LEU A 44 -23.12 -3.98 9.03
CA LEU A 44 -21.85 -4.02 8.28
C LEU A 44 -20.80 -4.90 8.95
N THR A 45 -20.77 -4.96 10.27
CA THR A 45 -19.85 -5.82 11.02
C THR A 45 -20.22 -7.28 10.83
N ASP A 46 -21.50 -7.63 10.91
CA ASP A 46 -21.99 -9.00 10.72
C ASP A 46 -21.76 -9.49 9.28
N VAL A 47 -22.07 -8.66 8.28
CA VAL A 47 -21.79 -8.98 6.87
C VAL A 47 -20.28 -9.14 6.63
N ARG A 48 -19.44 -8.33 7.25
CA ARG A 48 -17.99 -8.42 7.14
C ARG A 48 -17.43 -9.66 7.83
N SER A 49 -17.97 -10.05 8.98
CA SER A 49 -17.54 -11.25 9.71
C SER A 49 -17.94 -12.52 8.96
N SER A 50 -19.12 -12.55 8.35
CA SER A 50 -19.62 -13.68 7.57
C SER A 50 -18.90 -13.91 6.25
N VAL A 51 -18.38 -12.84 5.64
CA VAL A 51 -17.66 -12.85 4.34
C VAL A 51 -16.12 -12.90 4.53
N ARG A 52 -15.61 -13.17 5.74
CA ARG A 52 -14.18 -13.18 6.08
C ARG A 52 -13.41 -11.92 5.68
N GLY A 53 -14.04 -10.75 5.69
CA GLY A 53 -13.38 -9.45 5.55
C GLY A 53 -12.65 -9.16 4.22
N ARG A 54 -12.68 -10.05 3.24
CA ARG A 54 -11.87 -9.99 2.01
C ARG A 54 -12.19 -8.83 1.06
N GLY A 55 -13.29 -8.12 1.25
CA GLY A 55 -13.74 -7.10 0.29
C GLY A 55 -13.29 -5.67 0.56
N ARG A 56 -12.84 -5.33 1.78
CA ARG A 56 -12.58 -3.94 2.18
C ARG A 56 -11.13 -3.64 2.60
N TYR A 57 -10.26 -4.63 2.53
CA TYR A 57 -8.84 -4.49 2.87
C TYR A 57 -8.00 -5.10 1.76
N VAL A 58 -6.89 -4.46 1.48
CA VAL A 58 -5.84 -4.94 0.57
C VAL A 58 -4.74 -5.56 1.41
N PRO A 59 -4.35 -6.82 1.17
CA PRO A 59 -3.26 -7.45 1.91
C PRO A 59 -1.94 -6.76 1.57
N THR A 60 -1.09 -6.59 2.57
CA THR A 60 0.26 -6.07 2.38
C THR A 60 1.28 -7.16 2.09
N GLY A 61 0.94 -8.42 2.41
CA GLY A 61 1.84 -9.57 2.35
C GLY A 61 2.70 -9.75 3.60
N TYR A 62 2.63 -8.80 4.52
CA TYR A 62 3.31 -8.89 5.82
C TYR A 62 2.38 -9.48 6.86
N VAL A 63 2.59 -10.77 7.15
CA VAL A 63 1.67 -11.61 7.94
C VAL A 63 1.33 -10.98 9.29
N GLY A 64 2.34 -10.50 10.02
CA GLY A 64 2.12 -9.88 11.33
C GLY A 64 1.26 -8.63 11.25
N TYR A 65 1.49 -7.78 10.25
CA TYR A 65 0.69 -6.60 9.99
C TYR A 65 -0.74 -6.98 9.57
N ASP A 66 -0.88 -7.86 8.58
CA ASP A 66 -2.19 -8.22 8.03
C ASP A 66 -3.08 -8.95 9.05
N GLN A 67 -2.50 -9.76 9.93
CA GLN A 67 -3.25 -10.40 11.03
C GLN A 67 -3.79 -9.38 12.04
N ARG A 68 -3.00 -8.37 12.40
CA ARG A 68 -3.37 -7.38 13.42
C ARG A 68 -4.23 -6.25 12.85
N VAL A 69 -3.90 -5.76 11.66
CA VAL A 69 -4.48 -4.55 11.04
C VAL A 69 -5.51 -4.89 9.97
N LYS A 70 -5.50 -6.13 9.44
CA LYS A 70 -6.30 -6.63 8.31
C LYS A 70 -5.81 -6.17 6.93
N GLY A 71 -4.68 -5.46 6.86
CA GLY A 71 -4.17 -4.86 5.63
C GLY A 71 -4.55 -3.40 5.47
N LEU A 72 -4.46 -2.88 4.24
CA LEU A 72 -4.78 -1.49 3.90
C LEU A 72 -6.28 -1.35 3.61
N ALA A 73 -6.95 -0.45 4.32
CA ALA A 73 -8.40 -0.27 4.17
C ALA A 73 -8.74 0.51 2.89
N LEU A 74 -9.76 0.06 2.15
CA LEU A 74 -10.33 0.83 1.04
C LEU A 74 -10.95 2.14 1.54
N GLY A 75 -10.84 3.18 0.72
CA GLY A 75 -11.30 4.52 1.05
C GLY A 75 -10.38 5.27 2.02
N LYS A 76 -9.15 4.77 2.26
CA LYS A 76 -8.21 5.31 3.22
C LYS A 76 -6.87 5.65 2.60
N LEU A 77 -6.26 6.74 3.10
CA LEU A 77 -4.91 7.19 2.76
C LEU A 77 -3.94 6.73 3.84
N SER A 78 -2.90 6.01 3.43
CA SER A 78 -1.76 5.63 4.27
C SER A 78 -0.49 6.33 3.78
N ILE A 79 0.36 6.77 4.70
CA ILE A 79 1.70 7.28 4.38
C ILE A 79 2.73 6.31 4.93
N ILE A 80 3.73 5.97 4.13
CA ILE A 80 4.89 5.18 4.54
C ILE A 80 6.11 6.08 4.51
N GLY A 81 6.61 6.42 5.69
CA GLY A 81 7.83 7.20 5.86
C GLY A 81 9.05 6.34 6.15
N SER A 82 10.22 6.82 5.79
CA SER A 82 11.50 6.34 6.29
C SER A 82 12.58 7.39 6.12
N ARG A 83 13.73 7.18 6.72
CA ARG A 83 14.92 7.95 6.35
C ARG A 83 15.47 7.44 5.03
N ALA A 84 16.23 8.31 4.37
CA ALA A 84 16.91 7.95 3.12
C ALA A 84 17.73 6.67 3.27
N GLY A 85 17.47 5.69 2.39
CA GLY A 85 18.12 4.39 2.36
C GLY A 85 17.55 3.33 3.32
N GLU A 86 16.53 3.63 4.13
CA GLU A 86 15.89 2.63 4.99
C GLU A 86 14.84 1.77 4.27
N GLY A 87 14.41 2.14 3.03
CA GLY A 87 13.69 1.25 2.13
C GLY A 87 12.17 1.45 2.06
N HIS A 88 11.64 2.67 2.30
CA HIS A 88 10.21 2.95 2.06
C HIS A 88 9.79 2.65 0.61
N ASP A 89 10.66 2.93 -0.34
CA ASP A 89 10.46 2.67 -1.77
C ASP A 89 10.41 1.16 -2.08
N VAL A 90 11.24 0.37 -1.43
CA VAL A 90 11.22 -1.09 -1.53
C VAL A 90 9.94 -1.65 -0.91
N LEU A 91 9.60 -1.21 0.31
CA LEU A 91 8.41 -1.68 1.02
C LEU A 91 7.13 -1.35 0.24
N SER A 92 7.04 -0.16 -0.35
CA SER A 92 5.88 0.27 -1.12
C SER A 92 5.68 -0.57 -2.39
N LEU A 93 6.77 -0.90 -3.09
CA LEU A 93 6.75 -1.79 -4.26
C LEU A 93 6.38 -3.23 -3.86
N ASP A 94 6.92 -3.73 -2.74
CA ASP A 94 6.58 -5.04 -2.20
C ASP A 94 5.09 -5.14 -1.89
N ILE A 95 4.51 -4.13 -1.24
CA ILE A 95 3.07 -4.08 -0.96
C ILE A 95 2.25 -4.16 -2.26
N ALA A 96 2.62 -3.39 -3.29
CA ALA A 96 1.94 -3.42 -4.57
C ALA A 96 2.04 -4.80 -5.24
N ARG A 97 3.22 -5.41 -5.20
CA ARG A 97 3.52 -6.72 -5.74
C ARG A 97 2.76 -7.83 -5.00
N HIS A 98 2.80 -7.84 -3.67
CA HIS A 98 2.08 -8.81 -2.84
C HIS A 98 0.56 -8.70 -3.01
N ALA A 99 0.02 -7.49 -3.08
CA ALA A 99 -1.40 -7.28 -3.35
C ALA A 99 -1.79 -7.86 -4.71
N ALA A 100 -0.99 -7.60 -5.76
CA ALA A 100 -1.23 -8.12 -7.09
C ALA A 100 -1.08 -9.65 -7.15
N ALA A 101 -0.11 -10.24 -6.44
CA ALA A 101 0.02 -11.69 -6.29
C ALA A 101 -1.18 -12.33 -5.59
N ALA A 102 -1.89 -11.57 -4.76
CA ALA A 102 -3.17 -11.95 -4.15
C ALA A 102 -4.40 -11.62 -5.03
N ASP A 103 -4.20 -11.39 -6.33
CA ASP A 103 -5.22 -11.06 -7.34
C ASP A 103 -5.97 -9.75 -7.04
N VAL A 104 -5.30 -8.77 -6.40
CA VAL A 104 -5.85 -7.45 -6.14
C VAL A 104 -5.34 -6.47 -7.18
N PRO A 105 -6.21 -5.87 -8.04
CA PRO A 105 -5.80 -4.89 -9.03
C PRO A 105 -5.13 -3.68 -8.38
N SER A 106 -3.84 -3.49 -8.69
CA SER A 106 -2.96 -2.51 -8.06
C SER A 106 -2.28 -1.65 -9.10
N CYS A 107 -2.04 -0.38 -8.79
CA CYS A 107 -1.26 0.53 -9.63
C CYS A 107 -0.12 1.16 -8.81
N PHE A 108 1.09 1.07 -9.35
CA PHE A 108 2.30 1.63 -8.78
C PHE A 108 2.77 2.81 -9.63
N PHE A 109 2.82 3.98 -9.04
CA PHE A 109 3.30 5.22 -9.65
C PHE A 109 4.68 5.55 -9.08
N CYS A 110 5.65 5.80 -9.96
CA CYS A 110 7.00 6.17 -9.57
C CYS A 110 7.56 7.27 -10.49
N PRO A 111 7.53 8.54 -10.07
CA PRO A 111 8.05 9.66 -10.86
C PRO A 111 9.56 9.60 -11.09
N ASP A 112 10.32 9.09 -10.13
CA ASP A 112 11.79 9.24 -10.08
C ASP A 112 12.56 8.12 -10.77
N LYS A 113 11.91 6.98 -11.05
CA LYS A 113 12.57 5.81 -11.63
C LYS A 113 11.97 5.46 -12.99
N SER A 114 12.73 4.76 -13.82
CA SER A 114 12.24 4.22 -15.09
C SER A 114 11.42 2.95 -14.89
N ALA A 115 10.51 2.65 -15.83
CA ALA A 115 9.74 1.40 -15.83
C ALA A 115 10.66 0.17 -15.90
N ILE A 116 11.81 0.26 -16.60
CA ILE A 116 12.81 -0.81 -16.69
C ILE A 116 13.42 -1.07 -15.31
N GLU A 117 13.77 -0.03 -14.56
CA GLU A 117 14.30 -0.17 -13.21
C GLU A 117 13.30 -0.85 -12.27
N ILE A 118 12.04 -0.42 -12.30
CA ILE A 118 10.97 -1.04 -11.50
C ILE A 118 10.79 -2.51 -11.91
N GLY A 119 10.78 -2.81 -13.22
CA GLY A 119 10.70 -4.18 -13.73
C GLY A 119 11.83 -5.07 -13.23
N ARG A 120 13.08 -4.56 -13.24
CA ARG A 120 14.24 -5.30 -12.69
C ARG A 120 14.13 -5.54 -11.18
N ARG A 121 13.63 -4.58 -10.42
CA ARG A 121 13.38 -4.75 -8.97
C ARG A 121 12.33 -5.84 -8.70
N ILE A 122 11.23 -5.83 -9.45
CA ILE A 122 10.20 -6.88 -9.36
C ILE A 122 10.80 -8.23 -9.74
N MET A 123 11.54 -8.30 -10.84
CA MET A 123 12.20 -9.54 -11.27
C MET A 123 13.15 -10.09 -10.21
N SER A 124 14.01 -9.24 -9.65
CA SER A 124 14.93 -9.63 -8.58
C SER A 124 14.18 -10.15 -7.35
N ALA A 125 13.14 -9.45 -6.93
CA ALA A 125 12.36 -9.82 -5.76
C ALA A 125 11.61 -11.16 -5.94
N GLU A 126 11.05 -11.42 -7.13
CA GLU A 126 10.29 -12.65 -7.41
C GLU A 126 11.20 -13.84 -7.74
N ALA A 127 12.21 -13.61 -8.58
CA ALA A 127 13.13 -14.68 -8.98
C ALA A 127 14.13 -15.06 -7.88
N GLY A 128 14.42 -14.14 -6.94
CA GLY A 128 15.52 -14.31 -6.00
C GLY A 128 16.91 -14.25 -6.69
N VAL A 129 16.99 -13.54 -7.82
CA VAL A 129 18.25 -13.24 -8.53
C VAL A 129 18.75 -11.88 -8.08
N PRO A 130 20.03 -11.72 -7.70
CA PRO A 130 20.54 -10.47 -7.17
C PRO A 130 20.35 -9.29 -8.14
N MET A 131 20.03 -8.12 -7.58
CA MET A 131 19.92 -6.87 -8.36
C MET A 131 21.20 -6.59 -9.16
N GLU A 132 22.36 -6.84 -8.56
CA GLU A 132 23.66 -6.65 -9.21
C GLU A 132 23.76 -7.44 -10.52
N THR A 133 23.33 -8.71 -10.52
CA THR A 133 23.29 -9.55 -11.72
C THR A 133 22.40 -8.94 -12.80
N LEU A 134 21.17 -8.53 -12.43
CA LEU A 134 20.20 -7.98 -13.38
C LEU A 134 20.59 -6.59 -13.94
N PHE A 135 21.47 -5.85 -13.25
CA PHE A 135 21.94 -4.53 -13.66
C PHE A 135 23.33 -4.53 -14.31
N SER A 136 24.13 -5.58 -14.10
CA SER A 136 25.51 -5.66 -14.62
C SER A 136 25.58 -5.69 -16.16
N GLY A 137 24.48 -6.11 -16.82
CA GLY A 137 24.48 -6.35 -18.27
C GLY A 137 25.24 -7.61 -18.70
N ASN A 138 25.67 -8.44 -17.74
CA ASN A 138 26.23 -9.76 -18.01
C ASN A 138 25.11 -10.76 -18.34
N ASP A 139 25.46 -11.82 -19.07
CA ASP A 139 24.52 -12.92 -19.30
C ASP A 139 24.20 -13.62 -17.97
N LEU A 140 22.93 -13.97 -17.81
CA LEU A 140 22.47 -14.79 -16.70
C LEU A 140 23.04 -16.21 -16.87
N ASP A 141 23.39 -16.86 -15.77
CA ASP A 141 23.67 -18.28 -15.83
C ASP A 141 22.39 -19.09 -16.10
N GLU A 142 22.52 -20.39 -16.38
CA GLU A 142 21.39 -21.25 -16.73
C GLU A 142 20.36 -21.32 -15.58
N GLY A 143 20.82 -21.35 -14.33
CA GLY A 143 19.95 -21.38 -13.15
C GLY A 143 19.21 -20.07 -12.95
N GLU A 144 19.91 -18.93 -13.04
CA GLU A 144 19.34 -17.59 -12.95
C GLU A 144 18.30 -17.34 -14.06
N SER A 145 18.60 -17.81 -15.31
CA SER A 145 17.69 -17.70 -16.43
C SER A 145 16.37 -18.44 -16.16
N VAL A 146 16.43 -19.68 -15.67
CA VAL A 146 15.25 -20.49 -15.30
C VAL A 146 14.43 -19.78 -14.21
N LEU A 147 15.07 -19.21 -13.19
CA LEU A 147 14.39 -18.49 -12.12
C LEU A 147 13.70 -17.22 -12.66
N CYS A 148 14.35 -16.48 -13.54
CA CYS A 148 13.76 -15.29 -14.18
C CYS A 148 12.57 -15.66 -15.06
N ASP A 149 12.62 -16.74 -15.84
CA ASP A 149 11.52 -17.21 -16.67
C ASP A 149 10.30 -17.63 -15.82
N ALA A 150 10.56 -18.30 -14.69
CA ALA A 150 9.50 -18.66 -13.74
C ALA A 150 8.84 -17.42 -13.13
N ALA A 151 9.65 -16.44 -12.70
CA ALA A 151 9.16 -15.17 -12.16
C ALA A 151 8.38 -14.37 -13.21
N TYR A 152 8.88 -14.33 -14.46
CA TYR A 152 8.16 -13.68 -15.57
C TYR A 152 6.77 -14.29 -15.78
N SER A 153 6.68 -15.62 -15.84
CA SER A 153 5.42 -16.35 -15.99
C SER A 153 4.43 -16.11 -14.84
N LEU A 154 4.95 -15.89 -13.63
CA LEU A 154 4.15 -15.52 -12.47
C LEU A 154 3.63 -14.08 -12.61
N CYS A 155 4.51 -13.14 -12.92
CA CYS A 155 4.20 -11.72 -13.05
C CYS A 155 3.21 -11.42 -14.19
N GLU A 156 3.23 -12.20 -15.29
CA GLU A 156 2.32 -12.04 -16.42
C GLU A 156 0.84 -12.09 -16.00
N ARG A 157 0.54 -12.82 -14.92
CA ARG A 157 -0.83 -12.99 -14.41
C ARG A 157 -1.21 -11.99 -13.31
N MET A 158 -0.25 -11.21 -12.83
CA MET A 158 -0.50 -10.25 -11.75
C MET A 158 -1.21 -9.00 -12.29
N PRO A 159 -2.33 -8.57 -11.69
CA PRO A 159 -3.00 -7.34 -12.07
C PRO A 159 -2.27 -6.10 -11.47
N LEU A 160 -0.96 -5.98 -11.78
CA LEU A 160 -0.11 -4.87 -11.36
C LEU A 160 0.17 -3.94 -12.55
N TYR A 161 -0.32 -2.71 -12.45
CA TYR A 161 -0.09 -1.65 -13.42
C TYR A 161 1.04 -0.75 -12.93
N ILE A 162 1.97 -0.39 -13.81
CA ILE A 162 3.10 0.47 -13.48
C ILE A 162 3.06 1.72 -14.35
N LYS A 163 3.13 2.89 -13.73
CA LYS A 163 3.34 4.15 -14.40
C LYS A 163 4.58 4.82 -13.80
N ALA A 164 5.62 4.95 -14.62
CA ALA A 164 6.92 5.47 -14.20
C ALA A 164 7.35 6.64 -15.10
N GLY A 165 8.17 7.56 -14.57
CA GLY A 165 8.72 8.70 -15.28
C GLY A 165 8.23 10.06 -14.80
N ARG A 166 8.97 11.11 -15.14
CA ARG A 166 8.95 12.44 -14.51
C ARG A 166 7.70 13.30 -14.75
N SER A 167 6.84 13.00 -15.67
CA SER A 167 5.66 13.84 -15.99
C SER A 167 4.42 13.33 -15.25
N MET A 168 4.44 13.42 -13.92
CA MET A 168 3.38 12.87 -13.07
C MET A 168 3.05 13.85 -11.95
N ASP A 169 1.87 14.42 -12.00
CA ASP A 169 1.27 15.19 -10.92
C ASP A 169 0.06 14.45 -10.33
N ALA A 170 -0.53 15.00 -9.29
CA ALA A 170 -1.67 14.40 -8.62
C ALA A 170 -2.89 14.25 -9.54
N ASP A 171 -3.09 15.16 -10.49
CA ASP A 171 -4.22 15.12 -11.42
C ASP A 171 -4.05 14.02 -12.47
N CYS A 172 -2.83 13.87 -13.01
CA CYS A 172 -2.45 12.78 -13.90
C CYS A 172 -2.64 11.40 -13.24
N ILE A 173 -2.25 11.27 -11.98
CA ILE A 173 -2.44 10.05 -11.18
C ILE A 173 -3.93 9.78 -10.99
N ALA A 174 -4.72 10.79 -10.59
CA ALA A 174 -6.16 10.66 -10.37
C ALA A 174 -6.91 10.24 -11.65
N GLU A 175 -6.52 10.77 -12.81
CA GLU A 175 -7.10 10.39 -14.11
C GLU A 175 -6.79 8.94 -14.47
N THR A 176 -5.52 8.51 -14.30
CA THR A 176 -5.10 7.11 -14.51
C THR A 176 -5.87 6.16 -13.59
N CYS A 177 -6.03 6.52 -12.32
CA CYS A 177 -6.80 5.73 -11.36
C CYS A 177 -8.27 5.63 -11.76
N ARG A 178 -8.87 6.70 -12.31
CA ARG A 178 -10.25 6.70 -12.81
C ARG A 178 -10.43 5.68 -13.93
N GLY A 179 -9.53 5.69 -14.91
CA GLY A 179 -9.55 4.73 -16.01
C GLY A 179 -9.38 3.29 -15.54
N LEU A 180 -8.36 3.00 -14.70
CA LEU A 180 -8.11 1.68 -14.18
C LEU A 180 -9.23 1.17 -13.24
N LYS A 181 -9.89 2.06 -12.51
CA LYS A 181 -11.06 1.67 -11.69
C LYS A 181 -12.20 1.14 -12.54
N GLN A 182 -12.44 1.77 -13.70
CA GLN A 182 -13.51 1.35 -14.63
C GLN A 182 -13.16 0.08 -15.40
N THR A 183 -11.91 -0.08 -15.85
CA THR A 183 -11.49 -1.18 -16.71
C THR A 183 -11.07 -2.44 -15.96
N SER A 184 -10.43 -2.27 -14.81
CA SER A 184 -9.78 -3.37 -14.08
C SER A 184 -10.23 -3.48 -12.62
N GLY A 185 -11.13 -2.63 -12.16
CA GLY A 185 -11.62 -2.68 -10.78
C GLY A 185 -10.55 -2.30 -9.73
N LEU A 186 -9.65 -1.36 -10.06
CA LEU A 186 -8.53 -0.92 -9.20
C LEU A 186 -8.89 -0.85 -7.71
N LYS A 187 -8.03 -1.40 -6.86
CA LYS A 187 -8.21 -1.44 -5.40
C LYS A 187 -7.05 -0.81 -4.64
N LEU A 188 -5.83 -0.86 -5.16
CA LEU A 188 -4.65 -0.30 -4.53
C LEU A 188 -3.98 0.71 -5.47
N VAL A 189 -3.65 1.86 -4.92
CA VAL A 189 -2.85 2.92 -5.54
C VAL A 189 -1.63 3.13 -4.66
N VAL A 190 -0.45 2.95 -5.21
CA VAL A 190 0.82 3.26 -4.53
C VAL A 190 1.53 4.35 -5.32
N VAL A 191 1.93 5.42 -4.65
CA VAL A 191 2.73 6.51 -5.22
C VAL A 191 4.04 6.58 -4.46
N ASP A 192 5.13 6.21 -5.15
CA ASP A 192 6.47 6.21 -4.59
C ASP A 192 7.13 7.56 -4.86
N GLY A 193 7.19 8.41 -3.81
CA GLY A 193 7.81 9.73 -3.86
C GLY A 193 6.81 10.89 -3.83
N LEU A 194 6.14 11.12 -2.70
CA LEU A 194 5.30 12.32 -2.50
C LEU A 194 6.06 13.62 -2.84
N PRO A 195 7.32 13.81 -2.42
CA PRO A 195 8.08 15.02 -2.77
C PRO A 195 8.28 15.24 -4.27
N SER A 196 8.21 14.18 -5.08
CA SER A 196 8.44 14.25 -6.53
C SER A 196 7.19 14.60 -7.35
N ILE A 197 6.03 14.67 -6.69
CA ILE A 197 4.75 15.08 -7.29
C ILE A 197 4.21 16.39 -6.71
N VAL A 198 4.99 17.02 -5.84
CA VAL A 198 4.69 18.30 -5.19
C VAL A 198 5.70 19.32 -5.68
N ASP A 199 5.26 20.39 -6.35
CA ASP A 199 6.15 21.42 -6.87
C ASP A 199 6.78 22.27 -5.75
N HIS A 200 5.99 22.60 -4.74
CA HIS A 200 6.43 23.35 -3.56
C HIS A 200 5.88 22.71 -2.28
N VAL A 201 6.68 22.73 -1.22
CA VAL A 201 6.31 22.17 0.10
C VAL A 201 4.97 22.73 0.61
N ASP A 202 4.66 23.98 0.28
CA ASP A 202 3.39 24.62 0.66
C ASP A 202 2.17 24.03 -0.07
N ASP A 203 2.37 23.35 -1.20
CA ASP A 203 1.30 22.67 -1.95
C ASP A 203 0.97 21.26 -1.44
N GLU A 204 1.83 20.68 -0.61
CA GLU A 204 1.68 19.32 -0.09
C GLU A 204 0.35 19.09 0.62
N PRO A 205 -0.17 19.99 1.49
CA PRO A 205 -1.48 19.80 2.10
C PRO A 205 -2.61 19.63 1.08
N ARG A 206 -2.56 20.36 -0.04
CA ARG A 206 -3.53 20.26 -1.14
C ARG A 206 -3.42 18.91 -1.85
N VAL A 207 -2.21 18.45 -2.10
CA VAL A 207 -1.95 17.14 -2.74
C VAL A 207 -2.42 16.00 -1.83
N LEU A 208 -2.13 16.06 -0.53
CA LEU A 208 -2.60 15.10 0.46
C LEU A 208 -4.13 15.04 0.53
N GLU A 209 -4.80 16.21 0.49
CA GLU A 209 -6.27 16.28 0.45
C GLU A 209 -6.82 15.62 -0.82
N GLN A 210 -6.22 15.88 -1.99
CA GLN A 210 -6.60 15.25 -3.26
C GLN A 210 -6.51 13.72 -3.18
N PHE A 211 -5.43 13.16 -2.64
CA PHE A 211 -5.28 11.71 -2.49
C PHE A 211 -6.23 11.12 -1.43
N SER A 212 -6.48 11.83 -0.34
CA SER A 212 -7.47 11.42 0.66
C SER A 212 -8.88 11.39 0.05
N LYS A 213 -9.22 12.37 -0.81
CA LYS A 213 -10.47 12.40 -1.56
C LYS A 213 -10.52 11.29 -2.62
N LEU A 214 -9.44 11.07 -3.38
CA LEU A 214 -9.32 9.98 -4.35
C LEU A 214 -9.62 8.62 -3.70
N ALA A 215 -9.03 8.37 -2.53
CA ALA A 215 -9.25 7.14 -1.78
C ALA A 215 -10.73 6.91 -1.49
N ARG A 216 -11.40 7.92 -0.91
CA ARG A 216 -12.83 7.86 -0.54
C ARG A 216 -13.75 7.74 -1.75
N ASP A 217 -13.58 8.62 -2.73
CA ASP A 217 -14.51 8.75 -3.87
C ASP A 217 -14.42 7.53 -4.81
N ARG A 218 -13.27 6.86 -4.86
CA ARG A 218 -13.05 5.68 -5.71
C ARG A 218 -13.08 4.35 -4.96
N ASP A 219 -13.24 4.36 -3.65
CA ASP A 219 -13.15 3.16 -2.79
C ASP A 219 -11.89 2.35 -3.11
N VAL A 220 -10.73 3.01 -3.02
CA VAL A 220 -9.40 2.42 -3.19
C VAL A 220 -8.54 2.67 -1.96
N ALA A 221 -7.62 1.78 -1.65
CA ALA A 221 -6.55 2.06 -0.70
C ALA A 221 -5.47 2.89 -1.41
N VAL A 222 -5.05 3.98 -0.80
CA VAL A 222 -3.97 4.83 -1.32
C VAL A 222 -2.80 4.76 -0.36
N VAL A 223 -1.61 4.53 -0.90
CA VAL A 223 -0.33 4.57 -0.20
C VAL A 223 0.55 5.63 -0.86
N LEU A 224 1.04 6.57 -0.09
CA LEU A 224 2.08 7.52 -0.49
C LEU A 224 3.36 7.21 0.27
N THR A 225 4.50 7.30 -0.38
CA THR A 225 5.78 7.28 0.33
C THR A 225 6.33 8.67 0.54
N ASP A 226 6.94 8.89 1.69
CA ASP A 226 7.60 10.14 2.01
C ASP A 226 8.94 9.92 2.72
N LEU A 227 9.83 10.93 2.60
CA LEU A 227 11.11 10.95 3.29
C LEU A 227 10.96 11.62 4.65
N ALA A 228 11.38 10.94 5.69
CA ALA A 228 11.52 11.56 6.99
C ALA A 228 12.73 12.50 6.99
N THR A 229 12.49 13.74 7.35
CA THR A 229 13.58 14.67 7.60
C THR A 229 14.16 14.52 8.99
N ARG A 230 15.45 14.74 9.05
CA ARG A 230 16.26 15.18 10.20
C ARG A 230 15.76 14.75 11.59
N GLY A 231 16.47 13.86 12.18
CA GLY A 231 16.38 13.55 13.59
C GLY A 231 17.60 12.74 14.01
N PRO A 232 17.88 12.65 15.30
CA PRO A 232 18.93 11.78 15.80
C PRO A 232 18.70 10.35 15.31
N LEU A 233 19.74 9.54 15.27
CA LEU A 233 19.69 8.10 14.91
C LEU A 233 18.78 7.24 15.83
N ARG A 234 17.86 7.88 16.53
CA ARG A 234 16.87 7.25 17.38
C ARG A 234 15.69 6.74 16.57
N LYS A 235 14.92 5.86 17.17
CA LYS A 235 13.66 5.34 16.63
C LYS A 235 12.76 6.51 16.21
N PRO A 236 12.29 6.54 14.93
CA PRO A 236 11.50 7.65 14.41
C PRO A 236 10.12 7.74 15.06
N GLY A 237 9.51 8.92 15.01
CA GLY A 237 8.16 9.20 15.45
C GLY A 237 7.48 10.19 14.50
N LEU A 238 6.22 10.55 14.77
CA LEU A 238 5.43 11.47 13.92
C LEU A 238 6.13 12.83 13.67
N GLY A 239 6.90 13.32 14.63
CA GLY A 239 7.65 14.58 14.48
C GLY A 239 8.85 14.50 13.53
N ASN A 240 9.11 13.35 12.91
CA ASN A 240 10.18 13.20 11.92
C ASN A 240 9.67 13.31 10.48
N LEU A 241 8.37 13.39 10.26
CA LEU A 241 7.78 13.67 8.95
C LEU A 241 8.09 15.11 8.50
N ILE A 242 8.24 15.34 7.20
CA ILE A 242 8.59 16.66 6.64
C ILE A 242 7.50 17.68 6.97
N ASN A 243 6.26 17.36 6.66
CA ASN A 243 5.06 18.15 6.93
C ASN A 243 4.13 17.42 7.90
N GLY A 244 4.70 16.89 8.99
CA GLY A 244 4.01 15.99 9.93
C GLY A 244 2.63 16.45 10.39
N GLU A 245 2.37 17.77 10.43
CA GLU A 245 1.03 18.29 10.75
C GLU A 245 0.03 18.01 9.62
N ALA A 246 0.39 18.30 8.36
CA ALA A 246 -0.47 18.05 7.20
C ALA A 246 -0.69 16.54 7.00
N GLU A 247 0.37 15.76 7.07
CA GLU A 247 0.30 14.30 6.95
C GLU A 247 -0.55 13.69 8.06
N CYS A 248 -0.39 14.15 9.32
CA CYS A 248 -1.24 13.73 10.43
C CYS A 248 -2.71 14.14 10.25
N ARG A 249 -3.00 15.22 9.54
CA ARG A 249 -4.34 15.69 9.28
C ARG A 249 -5.05 14.85 8.21
N TYR A 250 -4.39 14.58 7.09
CA TYR A 250 -5.00 13.96 5.92
C TYR A 250 -4.86 12.45 5.84
N ALA A 251 -3.74 11.89 6.34
CA ALA A 251 -3.56 10.44 6.35
C ALA A 251 -4.38 9.78 7.45
N ASP A 252 -5.04 8.68 7.10
CA ASP A 252 -5.74 7.81 8.07
C ASP A 252 -4.74 6.94 8.84
N ALA A 253 -3.68 6.46 8.18
CA ALA A 253 -2.61 5.69 8.79
C ALA A 253 -1.22 6.24 8.42
N ILE A 254 -0.29 6.17 9.37
CA ILE A 254 1.11 6.56 9.17
C ILE A 254 1.98 5.41 9.65
N LEU A 255 2.77 4.90 8.73
CA LEU A 255 3.69 3.79 8.90
C LEU A 255 5.12 4.29 8.73
N PHE A 256 6.07 3.66 9.42
CA PHE A 256 7.49 3.94 9.25
C PHE A 256 8.28 2.66 9.04
N VAL A 257 9.16 2.68 8.05
CA VAL A 257 10.24 1.68 7.95
C VAL A 257 11.42 2.18 8.75
N TYR A 258 11.92 1.36 9.65
CA TYR A 258 13.07 1.66 10.47
C TYR A 258 14.06 0.50 10.46
N ARG A 259 15.32 0.81 10.19
CA ARG A 259 16.42 -0.18 10.20
C ARG A 259 17.46 0.26 11.24
N PRO A 260 17.38 -0.30 12.47
CA PRO A 260 18.20 0.17 13.60
C PRO A 260 19.70 0.09 13.33
N GLU A 261 20.16 -0.96 12.65
CA GLU A 261 21.57 -1.23 12.41
C GLU A 261 22.09 -0.69 11.06
N PHE A 262 21.22 -0.07 10.24
CA PHE A 262 21.60 0.38 8.89
C PHE A 262 22.73 1.42 8.88
N LYS A 263 22.81 2.25 9.92
CA LYS A 263 23.82 3.31 10.07
C LYS A 263 24.74 3.11 11.27
N CYS A 264 24.62 2.01 11.98
CA CYS A 264 25.40 1.73 13.17
C CYS A 264 26.32 0.52 12.91
N ALA A 265 27.62 0.74 12.93
CA ALA A 265 28.61 -0.35 12.86
C ALA A 265 28.74 -1.11 14.20
N CYS A 266 27.64 -1.21 14.96
CA CYS A 266 27.65 -1.74 16.33
C CYS A 266 27.53 -3.26 16.41
N GLY A 267 27.64 -3.99 15.27
CA GLY A 267 27.70 -5.47 15.26
C GLY A 267 26.33 -6.17 15.32
N GLY A 268 25.22 -5.46 15.10
CA GLY A 268 23.87 -6.01 14.97
C GLY A 268 23.55 -6.56 13.57
N ASP A 269 22.37 -7.15 13.41
CA ASP A 269 21.88 -7.65 12.12
C ASP A 269 21.44 -6.47 11.22
N ALA A 270 22.27 -6.10 10.25
CA ALA A 270 22.01 -5.01 9.30
C ALA A 270 20.75 -5.26 8.44
N ASN A 271 20.27 -6.49 8.37
CA ASN A 271 19.07 -6.87 7.64
C ASN A 271 17.79 -6.81 8.48
N LYS A 272 17.92 -6.59 9.79
CA LYS A 272 16.76 -6.38 10.66
C LYS A 272 16.06 -5.07 10.30
N ALA A 273 14.76 -5.14 10.15
CA ALA A 273 13.90 -3.99 9.89
C ALA A 273 12.64 -4.03 10.76
N GLU A 274 12.06 -2.89 10.99
CA GLU A 274 10.82 -2.72 11.73
C GLU A 274 9.82 -1.93 10.88
N LEU A 275 8.62 -2.46 10.74
CA LEU A 275 7.46 -1.72 10.24
C LEU A 275 6.69 -1.17 11.45
N MET A 276 6.80 0.12 11.67
CA MET A 276 6.19 0.80 12.80
C MET A 276 4.87 1.44 12.37
N VAL A 277 3.80 1.18 13.09
CA VAL A 277 2.53 1.89 12.95
C VAL A 277 2.53 3.03 13.96
N LEU A 278 2.64 4.26 13.50
CA LEU A 278 2.67 5.47 14.34
C LEU A 278 1.29 6.09 14.52
N LYS A 279 0.45 6.00 13.49
CA LYS A 279 -0.94 6.44 13.50
C LYS A 279 -1.81 5.41 12.79
N HIS A 280 -2.97 5.11 13.36
CA HIS A 280 -3.98 4.26 12.73
C HIS A 280 -5.35 4.54 13.35
N PRO A 281 -6.46 4.47 12.59
CA PRO A 281 -7.78 4.90 13.09
C PRO A 281 -8.36 4.00 14.18
N TRP A 282 -7.94 2.73 14.28
CA TRP A 282 -8.56 1.76 15.23
C TRP A 282 -7.57 0.83 15.94
N ILE A 283 -6.27 0.99 15.76
CA ILE A 283 -5.26 0.26 16.57
C ILE A 283 -4.31 1.25 17.23
N GLN A 284 -3.77 0.84 18.35
CA GLN A 284 -2.71 1.59 19.03
C GLN A 284 -1.38 1.43 18.28
N PRO A 285 -0.47 2.41 18.38
CA PRO A 285 0.88 2.31 17.83
C PRO A 285 1.53 0.97 18.21
N CYS A 286 2.12 0.31 17.21
CA CYS A 286 2.78 -0.99 17.37
C CYS A 286 3.88 -1.15 16.32
N THR A 287 4.67 -2.22 16.45
CA THR A 287 5.81 -2.49 15.56
C THR A 287 5.79 -3.97 15.16
N PHE A 288 6.10 -4.22 13.89
CA PHE A 288 6.24 -5.55 13.32
C PHE A 288 7.67 -5.74 12.85
N GLU A 289 8.27 -6.88 13.15
CA GLU A 289 9.61 -7.21 12.69
C GLU A 289 9.56 -7.72 11.25
N LEU A 290 10.48 -7.22 10.44
CA LEU A 290 10.71 -7.61 9.05
C LEU A 290 12.19 -7.90 8.86
N ARG A 291 12.51 -8.56 7.76
CA ARG A 291 13.87 -8.75 7.30
C ARG A 291 14.07 -8.08 5.94
N PHE A 292 15.04 -7.20 5.84
CA PHE A 292 15.42 -6.57 4.57
C PHE A 292 16.44 -7.43 3.84
N GLN A 293 16.24 -7.67 2.56
CA GLN A 293 17.17 -8.37 1.66
C GLN A 293 17.58 -7.40 0.55
N PRO A 294 18.61 -6.59 0.79
CA PRO A 294 19.03 -5.55 -0.15
C PRO A 294 19.45 -6.12 -1.51
N GLU A 295 20.05 -7.30 -1.53
CA GLU A 295 20.48 -8.01 -2.74
C GLU A 295 19.31 -8.33 -3.69
N TYR A 296 18.11 -8.53 -3.15
CA TYR A 296 16.89 -8.82 -3.91
C TYR A 296 15.90 -7.66 -3.92
N SER A 297 16.27 -6.51 -3.37
CA SER A 297 15.39 -5.33 -3.26
C SER A 297 14.00 -5.68 -2.69
N ARG A 298 13.95 -6.40 -1.57
CA ARG A 298 12.69 -6.80 -0.93
C ARG A 298 12.77 -6.88 0.59
N PHE A 299 11.60 -6.78 1.23
CA PHE A 299 11.40 -7.17 2.63
C PHE A 299 10.71 -8.53 2.71
N THR A 300 11.03 -9.30 3.73
CA THR A 300 10.37 -10.56 4.03
C THR A 300 9.82 -10.57 5.44
N ASN A 301 8.87 -11.46 5.70
CA ASN A 301 8.41 -11.73 7.05
C ASN A 301 9.58 -12.30 7.89
N HIS A 302 9.62 -11.92 9.17
CA HIS A 302 10.62 -12.41 10.12
C HIS A 302 10.20 -13.77 10.68
#